data_ec06c40e53e800741be21b99b9d8c7de
#
_entry.id   ec06c40e53e800741be21b99b9d8c7de
#
_cell.length_a   1.000
_cell.length_b   1.000
_cell.length_c   1.000
_cell.angle_alpha   90.00
_cell.angle_beta   90.00
_cell.angle_gamma   90.00
#
_symmetry.space_group_name_H-M   'P 1'
#
loop_
_entity.id
_entity.type
_entity.pdbx_description
1 polymer ?
#
loop_
_entity_poly.entity_id
_entity_poly.type
_entity_poly.pdbx_seq_one_letter_code
_entity_poly.pdbx_strand_id
1 'polypeptide(L)'
;GTLIIIAIYLLINAALFYVVPVDQAANNPLVASQAAELVFGKAGFIIMVLFALFSLINILNAYMMIPARILFGLGRDGLFLKRATVVNSGGSPVFALIFSFILQAILVVISSFDQLFALGSFLGVLILGLTFYSVIFLRKKYPDMKRPYKAWAYPWTTIIALISTFALIIFFSINDFKSLVISIVLILISIPAFKLVRRGNQ
;
A
#
# COMPACT_ATOMS: atom_id res chain seq x y z
N GLY A 1 -5.35 -8.14 16.15
CA GLY A 1 -5.78 -7.92 14.73
C GLY A 1 -5.12 -8.88 13.76
N THR A 2 -3.77 -8.89 13.65
CA THR A 2 -3.04 -9.62 12.59
C THR A 2 -3.28 -11.13 12.61
N LEU A 3 -3.24 -11.78 13.77
CA LEU A 3 -3.50 -13.22 13.87
C LEU A 3 -4.90 -13.62 13.41
N ILE A 4 -5.91 -12.78 13.69
CA ILE A 4 -7.29 -13.01 13.26
C ILE A 4 -7.35 -12.92 11.73
N ILE A 5 -6.70 -11.94 11.13
CA ILE A 5 -6.64 -11.78 9.68
C ILE A 5 -5.99 -13.00 9.03
N ILE A 6 -4.84 -13.45 9.56
CA ILE A 6 -4.15 -14.67 9.08
C ILE A 6 -5.08 -15.89 9.16
N ALA A 7 -5.76 -16.09 10.30
CA ALA A 7 -6.69 -17.20 10.46
C ALA A 7 -7.83 -17.15 9.43
N ILE A 8 -8.43 -15.97 9.21
CA ILE A 8 -9.48 -15.78 8.20
C ILE A 8 -8.96 -16.11 6.80
N TYR A 9 -7.78 -15.60 6.41
CA TYR A 9 -7.21 -15.91 5.11
C TYR A 9 -6.91 -17.39 4.92
N LEU A 10 -6.38 -18.07 5.94
CA LEU A 10 -6.13 -19.52 5.88
C LEU A 10 -7.43 -20.30 5.72
N LEU A 11 -8.47 -19.94 6.48
CA LEU A 11 -9.78 -20.60 6.39
C LEU A 11 -10.44 -20.38 5.02
N ILE A 12 -10.40 -19.17 4.48
CA ILE A 12 -10.95 -18.87 3.15
C ILE A 12 -10.19 -19.67 2.07
N ASN A 13 -8.86 -19.67 2.10
CA ASN A 13 -8.08 -20.43 1.13
C ASN A 13 -8.32 -21.94 1.26
N ALA A 14 -8.37 -22.47 2.47
CA ALA A 14 -8.69 -23.88 2.70
C ALA A 14 -10.08 -24.24 2.14
N ALA A 15 -11.09 -23.39 2.36
CA ALA A 15 -12.43 -23.60 1.84
C ALA A 15 -12.47 -23.53 0.30
N LEU A 16 -11.75 -22.58 -0.31
CA LEU A 16 -11.67 -22.44 -1.77
C LEU A 16 -11.03 -23.66 -2.41
N PHE A 17 -9.88 -24.11 -1.89
CA PHE A 17 -9.18 -25.31 -2.43
C PHE A 17 -9.85 -26.63 -2.11
N TYR A 18 -10.75 -26.66 -1.13
CA TYR A 18 -11.62 -27.80 -0.89
C TYR A 18 -12.69 -27.95 -1.97
N VAL A 19 -13.24 -26.82 -2.45
CA VAL A 19 -14.32 -26.78 -3.45
C VAL A 19 -13.78 -26.79 -4.89
N VAL A 20 -12.69 -26.06 -5.17
CA VAL A 20 -12.11 -25.92 -6.50
C VAL A 20 -10.72 -26.56 -6.53
N PRO A 21 -10.48 -27.54 -7.40
CA PRO A 21 -9.15 -28.13 -7.59
C PRO A 21 -8.10 -27.09 -7.93
N VAL A 22 -6.87 -27.27 -7.42
CA VAL A 22 -5.78 -26.29 -7.53
C VAL A 22 -5.40 -25.99 -8.99
N ASP A 23 -5.45 -26.98 -9.88
CA ASP A 23 -5.21 -26.86 -11.32
C ASP A 23 -6.23 -25.94 -12.00
N GLN A 24 -7.50 -26.00 -11.60
CA GLN A 24 -8.56 -25.12 -12.10
C GLN A 24 -8.46 -23.72 -11.48
N ALA A 25 -8.09 -23.64 -10.22
CA ALA A 25 -7.89 -22.38 -9.52
C ALA A 25 -6.75 -21.54 -10.13
N ALA A 26 -5.64 -22.18 -10.52
CA ALA A 26 -4.45 -21.50 -11.04
C ALA A 26 -4.70 -20.71 -12.34
N ASN A 27 -5.69 -21.10 -13.14
CA ASN A 27 -6.00 -20.48 -14.43
C ASN A 27 -7.29 -19.65 -14.41
N ASN A 28 -7.94 -19.49 -13.26
CA ASN A 28 -9.19 -18.77 -13.16
C ASN A 28 -9.07 -17.52 -12.28
N PRO A 29 -9.19 -16.30 -12.85
CA PRO A 29 -9.15 -15.06 -12.07
C PRO A 29 -10.34 -14.87 -11.13
N LEU A 30 -11.42 -15.67 -11.28
CA LEU A 30 -12.66 -15.57 -10.50
C LEU A 30 -12.90 -16.81 -9.65
N VAL A 31 -11.87 -17.39 -9.05
CA VAL A 31 -11.93 -18.64 -8.26
C VAL A 31 -13.04 -18.62 -7.19
N ALA A 32 -13.17 -17.51 -6.46
CA ALA A 32 -14.19 -17.38 -5.42
C ALA A 32 -15.62 -17.42 -5.98
N SER A 33 -15.84 -16.82 -7.16
CA SER A 33 -17.15 -16.85 -7.83
C SER A 33 -17.43 -18.24 -8.40
N GLN A 34 -16.42 -18.94 -8.92
CA GLN A 34 -16.56 -20.34 -9.35
C GLN A 34 -16.87 -21.27 -8.18
N ALA A 35 -16.21 -21.10 -7.04
CA ALA A 35 -16.51 -21.87 -5.84
C ALA A 35 -17.97 -21.66 -5.38
N ALA A 36 -18.43 -20.42 -5.41
CA ALA A 36 -19.83 -20.09 -5.09
C ALA A 36 -20.82 -20.69 -6.11
N GLU A 37 -20.44 -20.79 -7.38
CA GLU A 37 -21.26 -21.46 -8.40
C GLU A 37 -21.38 -22.96 -8.16
N LEU A 38 -20.29 -23.61 -7.80
CA LEU A 38 -20.29 -25.05 -7.51
C LEU A 38 -21.16 -25.40 -6.30
N VAL A 39 -21.21 -24.51 -5.29
CA VAL A 39 -21.98 -24.76 -4.06
C VAL A 39 -23.43 -24.28 -4.17
N PHE A 40 -23.68 -23.12 -4.77
CA PHE A 40 -24.97 -22.42 -4.77
C PHE A 40 -25.58 -22.25 -6.18
N GLY A 41 -24.94 -22.82 -7.22
CA GLY A 41 -25.36 -22.66 -8.59
C GLY A 41 -25.13 -21.24 -9.15
N LYS A 42 -25.73 -20.95 -10.31
CA LYS A 42 -25.59 -19.65 -11.01
C LYS A 42 -25.90 -18.43 -10.13
N ALA A 43 -26.82 -18.54 -9.21
CA ALA A 43 -27.14 -17.44 -8.28
C ALA A 43 -25.93 -17.12 -7.38
N GLY A 44 -25.22 -18.13 -6.89
CA GLY A 44 -24.00 -17.97 -6.10
C GLY A 44 -22.91 -17.23 -6.84
N PHE A 45 -22.68 -17.57 -8.11
CA PHE A 45 -21.73 -16.85 -8.96
C PHE A 45 -22.07 -15.37 -9.06
N ILE A 46 -23.32 -15.04 -9.43
CA ILE A 46 -23.77 -13.64 -9.62
C ILE A 46 -23.62 -12.84 -8.32
N ILE A 47 -24.08 -13.41 -7.20
CA ILE A 47 -23.99 -12.76 -5.88
C ILE A 47 -22.53 -12.48 -5.53
N MET A 48 -21.64 -13.45 -5.74
CA MET A 48 -20.21 -13.29 -5.42
C MET A 48 -19.53 -12.23 -6.28
N VAL A 49 -19.86 -12.18 -7.58
CA VAL A 49 -19.37 -11.12 -8.49
C VAL A 49 -19.86 -9.75 -8.04
N LEU A 50 -21.14 -9.61 -7.67
CA LEU A 50 -21.67 -8.35 -7.16
C LEU A 50 -20.97 -7.90 -5.87
N PHE A 51 -20.75 -8.82 -4.91
CA PHE A 51 -19.97 -8.50 -3.72
C PHE A 51 -18.54 -8.05 -4.04
N ALA A 52 -17.89 -8.72 -4.99
CA ALA A 52 -16.55 -8.32 -5.43
C ALA A 52 -16.57 -6.90 -6.03
N LEU A 53 -17.53 -6.56 -6.89
CA LEU A 53 -17.69 -5.22 -7.47
C LEU A 53 -17.91 -4.15 -6.39
N PHE A 54 -18.82 -4.38 -5.44
CA PHE A 54 -19.02 -3.45 -4.31
C PHE A 54 -17.77 -3.28 -3.47
N SER A 55 -17.04 -4.37 -3.21
CA SER A 55 -15.76 -4.31 -2.48
C SER A 55 -14.72 -3.48 -3.22
N LEU A 56 -14.60 -3.64 -4.54
CA LEU A 56 -13.70 -2.84 -5.37
C LEU A 56 -14.02 -1.34 -5.31
N ILE A 57 -15.31 -0.96 -5.38
CA ILE A 57 -15.74 0.44 -5.26
C ILE A 57 -15.32 1.02 -3.90
N ASN A 58 -15.52 0.27 -2.81
CA ASN A 58 -15.12 0.70 -1.47
C ASN A 58 -13.59 0.86 -1.34
N ILE A 59 -12.83 -0.09 -1.89
CA ILE A 59 -11.37 -0.03 -1.89
C ILE A 59 -10.88 1.18 -2.68
N LEU A 60 -11.42 1.43 -3.88
CA LEU A 60 -11.09 2.61 -4.70
C LEU A 60 -11.34 3.91 -3.94
N ASN A 61 -12.48 4.04 -3.26
CA ASN A 61 -12.78 5.22 -2.45
C ASN A 61 -11.73 5.45 -1.35
N ALA A 62 -11.36 4.40 -0.61
CA ALA A 62 -10.32 4.47 0.41
C ALA A 62 -8.96 4.87 -0.16
N TYR A 63 -8.54 4.25 -1.26
CA TYR A 63 -7.26 4.54 -1.92
C TYR A 63 -7.20 5.94 -2.57
N MET A 64 -8.33 6.56 -2.90
CA MET A 64 -8.36 7.96 -3.30
C MET A 64 -8.17 8.92 -2.12
N MET A 65 -8.70 8.58 -0.95
CA MET A 65 -8.60 9.44 0.24
C MET A 65 -7.21 9.43 0.89
N ILE A 66 -6.53 8.30 0.90
CA ILE A 66 -5.23 8.14 1.59
C ILE A 66 -4.17 9.12 1.04
N PRO A 67 -3.88 9.18 -0.27
CA PRO A 67 -2.89 10.10 -0.81
C PRO A 67 -3.23 11.57 -0.56
N ALA A 68 -4.51 11.93 -0.66
CA ALA A 68 -4.97 13.28 -0.40
C ALA A 68 -4.70 13.73 1.05
N ARG A 69 -4.90 12.83 2.03
CA ARG A 69 -4.58 13.10 3.43
C ARG A 69 -3.07 13.19 3.69
N ILE A 70 -2.27 12.38 3.00
CA ILE A 70 -0.81 12.46 3.06
C ILE A 70 -0.34 13.80 2.52
N LEU A 71 -0.84 14.23 1.34
CA LEU A 71 -0.49 15.53 0.75
C LEU A 71 -0.94 16.70 1.63
N PHE A 72 -2.11 16.61 2.26
CA PHE A 72 -2.58 17.58 3.24
C PHE A 72 -1.61 17.67 4.43
N GLY A 73 -1.20 16.54 5.00
CA GLY A 73 -0.22 16.49 6.09
C GLY A 73 1.12 17.10 5.70
N LEU A 74 1.66 16.71 4.54
CA LEU A 74 2.89 17.28 4.00
C LEU A 74 2.78 18.79 3.75
N GLY A 75 1.63 19.27 3.27
CA GLY A 75 1.37 20.70 3.12
C GLY A 75 1.39 21.46 4.45
N ARG A 76 0.80 20.88 5.51
CA ARG A 76 0.85 21.42 6.88
C ARG A 76 2.27 21.52 7.43
N ASP A 77 3.08 20.51 7.16
CA ASP A 77 4.47 20.45 7.61
C ASP A 77 5.41 21.32 6.74
N GLY A 78 4.89 22.04 5.73
CA GLY A 78 5.67 22.85 4.81
C GLY A 78 6.50 22.04 3.78
N LEU A 79 6.24 20.74 3.66
CA LEU A 79 6.93 19.80 2.78
C LEU A 79 6.25 19.63 1.42
N PHE A 80 5.06 20.22 1.25
CA PHE A 80 4.31 20.25 0.00
C PHE A 80 3.60 21.60 -0.18
N LEU A 81 2.94 21.81 -1.31
CA LEU A 81 2.25 23.06 -1.64
C LEU A 81 1.19 23.43 -0.58
N LYS A 82 1.19 24.65 -0.09
CA LYS A 82 0.19 25.15 0.89
C LYS A 82 -1.25 24.98 0.39
N ARG A 83 -1.50 25.02 -0.91
CA ARG A 83 -2.83 24.77 -1.48
C ARG A 83 -3.42 23.40 -1.11
N ALA A 84 -2.57 22.41 -0.80
CA ALA A 84 -3.02 21.10 -0.35
C ALA A 84 -3.66 21.12 1.04
N THR A 85 -3.47 22.18 1.83
CA THR A 85 -4.06 22.34 3.17
C THR A 85 -5.42 23.04 3.15
N VAL A 86 -5.85 23.55 2.00
CA VAL A 86 -7.16 24.19 1.87
C VAL A 86 -8.24 23.10 1.80
N VAL A 87 -9.20 23.18 2.72
CA VAL A 87 -10.34 22.27 2.79
C VAL A 87 -11.63 22.99 2.38
N ASN A 88 -12.57 22.25 1.81
CA ASN A 88 -13.91 22.73 1.52
C ASN A 88 -14.78 22.80 2.80
N SER A 89 -16.03 23.23 2.67
CA SER A 89 -17.01 23.28 3.77
C SER A 89 -17.26 21.93 4.45
N GLY A 90 -17.03 20.83 3.74
CA GLY A 90 -17.11 19.45 4.27
C GLY A 90 -15.80 18.91 4.87
N GLY A 91 -14.75 19.76 5.04
CA GLY A 91 -13.46 19.34 5.60
C GLY A 91 -12.56 18.51 4.67
N SER A 92 -12.88 18.41 3.37
CA SER A 92 -12.10 17.64 2.41
C SER A 92 -11.07 18.50 1.68
N PRO A 93 -9.81 18.07 1.56
CA PRO A 93 -8.75 18.79 0.85
C PRO A 93 -8.88 18.58 -0.67
N VAL A 94 -9.75 19.36 -1.32
CA VAL A 94 -10.15 19.18 -2.73
C VAL A 94 -8.95 19.26 -3.67
N PHE A 95 -8.04 20.21 -3.46
CA PHE A 95 -6.84 20.33 -4.29
C PHE A 95 -5.99 19.04 -4.23
N ALA A 96 -5.77 18.51 -3.02
CA ALA A 96 -4.98 17.30 -2.83
C ALA A 96 -5.67 16.07 -3.44
N LEU A 97 -7.00 15.99 -3.38
CA LEU A 97 -7.79 14.93 -4.02
C LEU A 97 -7.66 14.97 -5.54
N ILE A 98 -7.87 16.14 -6.17
CA ILE A 98 -7.77 16.30 -7.63
C ILE A 98 -6.34 16.01 -8.10
N PHE A 99 -5.34 16.54 -7.40
CA PHE A 99 -3.93 16.30 -7.73
C PHE A 99 -3.58 14.80 -7.68
N SER A 100 -3.99 14.12 -6.61
CA SER A 100 -3.77 12.68 -6.45
C SER A 100 -4.49 11.88 -7.55
N PHE A 101 -5.73 12.25 -7.86
CA PHE A 101 -6.53 11.59 -8.90
C PHE A 101 -5.88 11.72 -10.28
N ILE A 102 -5.46 12.93 -10.67
CA ILE A 102 -4.80 13.17 -11.96
C ILE A 102 -3.53 12.36 -12.05
N LEU A 103 -2.70 12.34 -10.99
CA LEU A 103 -1.45 11.57 -10.99
C LEU A 103 -1.72 10.06 -11.12
N GLN A 104 -2.72 9.53 -10.40
CA GLN A 104 -3.13 8.14 -10.52
C GLN A 104 -3.66 7.81 -11.91
N ALA A 105 -4.50 8.67 -12.49
CA ALA A 105 -5.04 8.48 -13.83
C ALA A 105 -3.92 8.44 -14.88
N ILE A 106 -2.94 9.35 -14.81
CA ILE A 106 -1.78 9.36 -15.70
C ILE A 106 -1.01 8.03 -15.57
N LEU A 107 -0.71 7.59 -14.35
CA LEU A 107 0.02 6.34 -14.12
C LEU A 107 -0.72 5.12 -14.69
N VAL A 108 -2.03 5.06 -14.54
CA VAL A 108 -2.86 3.97 -15.09
C VAL A 108 -2.84 3.95 -16.62
N VAL A 109 -2.81 5.12 -17.27
CA VAL A 109 -2.80 5.22 -18.75
C VAL A 109 -1.43 4.85 -19.34
N ILE A 110 -0.32 5.21 -18.67
CA ILE A 110 1.03 5.02 -19.22
C ILE A 110 1.71 3.73 -18.79
N SER A 111 1.18 3.01 -17.79
CA SER A 111 1.80 1.82 -17.20
C SER A 111 0.87 0.61 -17.30
N SER A 112 1.46 -0.58 -17.38
CA SER A 112 0.70 -1.83 -17.21
C SER A 112 0.40 -2.11 -15.73
N PHE A 113 -0.60 -2.97 -15.48
CA PHE A 113 -0.93 -3.42 -14.12
C PHE A 113 0.27 -3.99 -13.39
N ASP A 114 1.03 -4.89 -14.06
CA ASP A 114 2.19 -5.55 -13.45
C ASP A 114 3.28 -4.54 -13.07
N GLN A 115 3.51 -3.52 -13.91
CA GLN A 115 4.47 -2.46 -13.60
C GLN A 115 4.04 -1.62 -12.41
N LEU A 116 2.76 -1.23 -12.33
CA LEU A 116 2.24 -0.46 -11.19
C LEU A 116 2.30 -1.28 -9.89
N PHE A 117 1.97 -2.56 -9.97
CA PHE A 117 2.02 -3.48 -8.84
C PHE A 117 3.45 -3.66 -8.33
N ALA A 118 4.40 -3.89 -9.24
CA ALA A 118 5.81 -4.04 -8.91
C ALA A 118 6.40 -2.76 -8.28
N LEU A 119 6.13 -1.58 -8.88
CA LEU A 119 6.56 -0.29 -8.35
C LEU A 119 5.96 -0.02 -6.97
N GLY A 120 4.67 -0.24 -6.80
CA GLY A 120 3.97 -0.04 -5.53
C GLY A 120 4.50 -0.98 -4.44
N SER A 121 4.75 -2.23 -4.76
CA SER A 121 5.31 -3.23 -3.85
C SER A 121 6.73 -2.86 -3.42
N PHE A 122 7.61 -2.49 -4.37
CA PHE A 122 8.97 -2.08 -4.07
C PHE A 122 9.03 -0.85 -3.16
N LEU A 123 8.32 0.22 -3.53
CA LEU A 123 8.26 1.45 -2.72
C LEU A 123 7.63 1.20 -1.36
N GLY A 124 6.58 0.37 -1.28
CA GLY A 124 5.93 0.00 -0.04
C GLY A 124 6.88 -0.73 0.92
N VAL A 125 7.62 -1.72 0.43
CA VAL A 125 8.61 -2.46 1.23
C VAL A 125 9.75 -1.53 1.67
N LEU A 126 10.19 -0.61 0.82
CA LEU A 126 11.23 0.36 1.17
C LEU A 126 10.78 1.31 2.29
N ILE A 127 9.56 1.85 2.21
CA ILE A 127 8.98 2.71 3.27
C ILE A 127 8.84 1.92 4.57
N LEU A 128 8.42 0.66 4.50
CA LEU A 128 8.31 -0.22 5.67
C LEU A 128 9.68 -0.45 6.33
N GLY A 129 10.72 -0.70 5.55
CA GLY A 129 12.09 -0.82 6.04
C GLY A 129 12.61 0.45 6.72
N LEU A 130 12.38 1.61 6.11
CA LEU A 130 12.70 2.89 6.73
C LEU A 130 11.95 3.12 8.03
N THR A 131 10.70 2.67 8.12
CA THR A 131 9.90 2.73 9.35
C THR A 131 10.50 1.87 10.45
N PHE A 132 10.88 0.63 10.17
CA PHE A 132 11.56 -0.22 11.15
C PHE A 132 12.92 0.33 11.56
N TYR A 133 13.70 0.85 10.61
CA TYR A 133 14.97 1.51 10.92
C TYR A 133 14.78 2.73 11.84
N SER A 134 13.73 3.54 11.59
CA SER A 134 13.44 4.71 12.41
C SER A 134 13.16 4.36 13.87
N VAL A 135 12.58 3.19 14.16
CA VAL A 135 12.36 2.71 15.52
C VAL A 135 13.69 2.54 16.27
N ILE A 136 14.69 1.94 15.62
CA ILE A 136 16.02 1.74 16.22
C ILE A 136 16.71 3.09 16.41
N PHE A 137 16.68 3.94 15.36
CA PHE A 137 17.31 5.26 15.39
C PHE A 137 16.73 6.16 16.49
N LEU A 138 15.39 6.25 16.58
CA LEU A 138 14.71 7.08 17.59
C LEU A 138 14.94 6.56 19.02
N ARG A 139 15.07 5.25 19.21
CA ARG A 139 15.40 4.69 20.54
C ARG A 139 16.81 5.00 20.98
N LYS A 140 17.77 5.05 20.04
CA LYS A 140 19.14 5.46 20.33
C LYS A 140 19.24 6.97 20.58
N LYS A 141 18.54 7.78 19.78
CA LYS A 141 18.62 9.25 19.86
C LYS A 141 17.87 9.83 21.07
N TYR A 142 16.75 9.21 21.45
CA TYR A 142 15.89 9.68 22.55
C TYR A 142 15.60 8.52 23.52
N PRO A 143 16.57 8.09 24.36
CA PRO A 143 16.41 6.93 25.24
C PRO A 143 15.33 7.16 26.30
N ASP A 144 15.22 8.38 26.84
CA ASP A 144 14.34 8.74 27.96
C ASP A 144 12.91 9.10 27.56
N MET A 145 12.60 9.07 26.26
CA MET A 145 11.26 9.39 25.78
C MET A 145 10.24 8.39 26.32
N LYS A 146 9.22 8.89 27.03
CA LYS A 146 8.10 8.05 27.52
C LYS A 146 7.39 7.38 26.34
N ARG A 147 7.29 6.05 26.39
CA ARG A 147 6.62 5.23 25.37
C ARG A 147 5.48 4.47 26.01
N PRO A 148 4.22 4.75 25.58
CA PRO A 148 3.06 4.03 26.11
C PRO A 148 3.11 2.53 25.87
N TYR A 149 3.74 2.13 24.73
CA TYR A 149 3.94 0.73 24.37
C TYR A 149 5.42 0.43 24.14
N LYS A 150 5.89 -0.65 24.77
CA LYS A 150 7.23 -1.19 24.52
C LYS A 150 7.10 -2.44 23.64
N ALA A 151 7.70 -2.41 22.45
CA ALA A 151 7.69 -3.56 21.55
C ALA A 151 8.23 -4.80 22.26
N TRP A 152 7.46 -5.89 22.23
CA TRP A 152 7.84 -7.17 22.81
C TRP A 152 9.10 -7.71 22.14
N ALA A 153 10.00 -8.29 22.94
CA ALA A 153 11.29 -8.84 22.48
C ALA A 153 12.16 -7.86 21.66
N TYR A 154 12.05 -6.54 21.92
CA TYR A 154 12.99 -5.58 21.32
C TYR A 154 14.42 -5.87 21.86
N PRO A 155 15.51 -5.79 21.05
CA PRO A 155 15.54 -5.32 19.64
C PRO A 155 15.27 -6.42 18.60
N TRP A 156 15.18 -7.68 18.97
CA TRP A 156 15.15 -8.82 18.07
C TRP A 156 14.01 -8.78 17.06
N THR A 157 12.79 -8.46 17.51
CA THR A 157 11.63 -8.34 16.61
C THR A 157 11.83 -7.28 15.55
N THR A 158 12.44 -6.14 15.89
CA THR A 158 12.70 -5.06 14.94
C THR A 158 13.84 -5.43 13.97
N ILE A 159 14.85 -6.15 14.44
CA ILE A 159 15.97 -6.64 13.60
C ILE A 159 15.47 -7.67 12.61
N ILE A 160 14.67 -8.64 13.05
CA ILE A 160 14.07 -9.66 12.18
C ILE A 160 13.21 -8.98 11.10
N ALA A 161 12.37 -8.01 11.48
CA ALA A 161 11.56 -7.26 10.54
C ALA A 161 12.41 -6.49 9.49
N LEU A 162 13.52 -5.89 9.91
CA LEU A 162 14.47 -5.23 9.01
C LEU A 162 15.15 -6.22 8.05
N ILE A 163 15.61 -7.36 8.56
CA ILE A 163 16.23 -8.41 7.71
C ILE A 163 15.22 -8.92 6.70
N SER A 164 13.99 -9.22 7.14
CA SER A 164 12.92 -9.66 6.24
C SER A 164 12.61 -8.63 5.16
N THR A 165 12.55 -7.35 5.53
CA THR A 165 12.32 -6.25 4.58
C THR A 165 13.48 -6.14 3.57
N PHE A 166 14.72 -6.26 4.05
CA PHE A 166 15.90 -6.23 3.19
C PHE A 166 15.94 -7.41 2.22
N ALA A 167 15.60 -8.62 2.71
CA ALA A 167 15.48 -9.81 1.86
C ALA A 167 14.41 -9.65 0.77
N LEU A 168 13.26 -9.04 1.10
CA LEU A 168 12.22 -8.72 0.13
C LEU A 168 12.69 -7.70 -0.93
N ILE A 169 13.43 -6.67 -0.53
CA ILE A 169 14.01 -5.69 -1.47
C ILE A 169 14.95 -6.39 -2.46
N ILE A 170 15.83 -7.27 -1.97
CA ILE A 170 16.73 -8.05 -2.83
C ILE A 170 15.91 -8.94 -3.77
N PHE A 171 14.94 -9.66 -3.24
CA PHE A 171 14.08 -10.55 -4.03
C PHE A 171 13.37 -9.80 -5.17
N PHE A 172 12.74 -8.67 -4.88
CA PHE A 172 12.12 -7.84 -5.91
C PHE A 172 13.13 -7.28 -6.90
N SER A 173 14.32 -6.87 -6.44
CA SER A 173 15.37 -6.33 -7.31
C SER A 173 15.90 -7.35 -8.33
N ILE A 174 15.96 -8.62 -7.96
CA ILE A 174 16.42 -9.71 -8.85
C ILE A 174 15.31 -10.05 -9.86
N ASN A 175 14.05 -10.09 -9.42
CA ASN A 175 12.94 -10.51 -10.27
C ASN A 175 12.46 -9.42 -11.23
N ASP A 176 12.57 -8.16 -10.85
CA ASP A 176 12.16 -7.02 -11.69
C ASP A 176 13.10 -5.82 -11.55
N PHE A 177 14.26 -5.97 -12.22
CA PHE A 177 15.28 -4.92 -12.24
C PHE A 177 14.79 -3.60 -12.86
N LYS A 178 13.84 -3.65 -13.80
CA LYS A 178 13.26 -2.46 -14.44
C LYS A 178 12.50 -1.61 -13.43
N SER A 179 11.63 -2.21 -12.64
CA SER A 179 10.87 -1.52 -11.59
C SER A 179 11.76 -1.00 -10.47
N LEU A 180 12.86 -1.71 -10.15
CA LEU A 180 13.90 -1.19 -9.24
C LEU A 180 14.49 0.13 -9.74
N VAL A 181 14.95 0.15 -11.01
CA VAL A 181 15.56 1.36 -11.60
C VAL A 181 14.58 2.51 -11.63
N ILE A 182 13.34 2.27 -12.05
CA ILE A 182 12.27 3.31 -12.06
C ILE A 182 12.03 3.84 -10.65
N SER A 183 11.97 2.98 -9.64
CA SER A 183 11.77 3.39 -8.24
C SER A 183 12.92 4.26 -7.73
N ILE A 184 14.16 3.90 -8.05
CA ILE A 184 15.35 4.71 -7.70
C ILE A 184 15.27 6.08 -8.40
N VAL A 185 14.94 6.12 -9.67
CA VAL A 185 14.79 7.38 -10.43
C VAL A 185 13.70 8.26 -9.81
N LEU A 186 12.55 7.69 -9.43
CA LEU A 186 11.48 8.43 -8.76
C LEU A 186 11.94 9.01 -7.42
N ILE A 187 12.69 8.25 -6.63
CA ILE A 187 13.26 8.72 -5.36
C ILE A 187 14.25 9.86 -5.62
N LEU A 188 15.13 9.71 -6.60
CA LEU A 188 16.11 10.76 -6.95
C LEU A 188 15.43 12.05 -7.44
N ILE A 189 14.38 11.95 -8.25
CA ILE A 189 13.57 13.10 -8.70
C ILE A 189 12.83 13.76 -7.54
N SER A 190 12.42 13.00 -6.52
CA SER A 190 11.73 13.57 -5.35
C SER A 190 12.60 14.53 -4.55
N ILE A 191 13.93 14.36 -4.55
CA ILE A 191 14.87 15.23 -3.81
C ILE A 191 14.88 16.68 -4.34
N PRO A 192 15.07 16.94 -5.65
CA PRO A 192 14.99 18.31 -6.17
C PRO A 192 13.57 18.87 -6.10
N ALA A 193 12.55 18.05 -6.35
CA ALA A 193 11.14 18.47 -6.19
C ALA A 193 10.87 18.98 -4.76
N PHE A 194 11.32 18.25 -3.75
CA PHE A 194 11.25 18.68 -2.35
C PHE A 194 11.96 20.01 -2.09
N LYS A 195 13.19 20.19 -2.62
CA LYS A 195 13.93 21.45 -2.46
C LYS A 195 13.23 22.64 -3.09
N LEU A 196 12.62 22.45 -4.28
CA LEU A 196 11.85 23.48 -4.98
C LEU A 196 10.60 23.90 -4.20
N VAL A 197 9.84 22.94 -3.70
CA VAL A 197 8.64 23.19 -2.89
C VAL A 197 8.99 23.93 -1.59
N ARG A 198 10.07 23.52 -0.92
CA ARG A 198 10.51 24.15 0.33
C ARG A 198 10.92 25.61 0.12
N ARG A 199 11.59 25.94 -1.01
CA ARG A 199 11.94 27.32 -1.35
C ARG A 199 10.71 28.19 -1.64
N GLY A 200 9.67 27.65 -2.24
CA GLY A 200 8.44 28.36 -2.55
C GLY A 200 7.52 28.59 -1.33
N ASN A 201 7.79 27.93 -0.21
CA ASN A 201 7.03 28.05 1.04
C ASN A 201 7.72 28.96 2.09
N GLN A 202 8.94 29.42 1.82
CA GLN A 202 9.67 30.45 2.59
C GLN A 202 9.37 31.84 2.04
#